data_80f9b17e0e2f62a10dc832e37aaa8751
#
_entry.id   80f9b17e0e2f62a10dc832e37aaa8751
#
_cell.length_a   1.000
_cell.length_b   1.000
_cell.length_c   1.000
_cell.angle_alpha   90.00
_cell.angle_beta   90.00
_cell.angle_gamma   90.00
#
_symmetry.space_group_name_H-M   'P 1'
#
loop_
_entity.id
_entity.type
_entity.pdbx_description
1 polymer ?
#
loop_
_entity_poly.entity_id
_entity_poly.type
_entity_poly.pdbx_seq_one_letter_code
_entity_poly.pdbx_strand_id
1 'polypeptide(L)'
;MKIKYLVASAVVAASAVGAVADTRVDSALPDYVTVSGVSGNLSSVGSDTLANLMTLWGEDFKRNYPNINIQIQAAGSSTAPPALTEGTSNIGPMSRKMKDKELESFETKFGYKPTAVPVAIDALAVFVHKDNPIAGMTMAQVDAVFSSTHKCGHSANVNTWGGLGMTGVWKSRDIQMFGRNSVSGTYGYF
;
A
#
# COMPACT_ATOMS: atom_id res chain seq x y z
N MET A 1 -34.30 44.06 47.20
CA MET A 1 -34.52 42.66 46.84
C MET A 1 -33.92 42.47 45.45
N LYS A 2 -32.67 41.91 45.37
CA LYS A 2 -31.92 41.73 44.09
C LYS A 2 -31.99 40.30 43.69
N ILE A 3 -32.69 40.00 42.61
CA ILE A 3 -32.83 38.66 42.06
C ILE A 3 -31.60 38.40 41.18
N LYS A 4 -30.79 37.38 41.55
CA LYS A 4 -29.64 36.93 40.76
C LYS A 4 -30.14 35.83 39.81
N TYR A 5 -30.03 36.06 38.51
CA TYR A 5 -30.27 35.06 37.50
C TYR A 5 -29.04 34.16 37.40
N LEU A 6 -29.22 32.88 37.69
CA LEU A 6 -28.24 31.82 37.48
C LEU A 6 -28.44 31.32 36.05
N VAL A 7 -27.50 31.60 35.17
CA VAL A 7 -27.47 31.00 33.81
C VAL A 7 -26.74 29.70 33.89
N ALA A 8 -27.45 28.58 33.76
CA ALA A 8 -26.89 27.26 33.65
C ALA A 8 -26.50 27.01 32.18
N SER A 9 -25.20 27.04 31.90
CA SER A 9 -24.66 26.64 30.60
C SER A 9 -24.62 25.12 30.51
N ALA A 10 -25.54 24.55 29.74
CA ALA A 10 -25.48 23.11 29.38
C ALA A 10 -24.40 22.90 28.29
N VAL A 11 -23.31 22.28 28.66
CA VAL A 11 -22.30 21.82 27.73
C VAL A 11 -22.79 20.51 27.11
N VAL A 12 -23.26 20.57 25.88
CA VAL A 12 -23.56 19.37 25.07
C VAL A 12 -22.24 18.80 24.56
N ALA A 13 -21.74 17.77 25.23
CA ALA A 13 -20.64 16.97 24.74
C ALA A 13 -21.16 16.11 23.56
N ALA A 14 -20.93 16.58 22.34
CA ALA A 14 -21.13 15.75 21.15
C ALA A 14 -20.04 14.68 21.11
N SER A 15 -20.35 13.49 21.58
CA SER A 15 -19.57 12.29 21.37
C SER A 15 -19.60 11.96 19.88
N ALA A 16 -18.53 12.27 19.17
CA ALA A 16 -18.29 11.74 17.83
C ALA A 16 -18.09 10.21 17.96
N VAL A 17 -19.19 9.47 17.83
CA VAL A 17 -19.13 8.03 17.60
C VAL A 17 -18.50 7.86 16.22
N GLY A 18 -17.21 7.58 16.17
CA GLY A 18 -16.54 7.17 14.93
C GLY A 18 -17.29 5.95 14.40
N ALA A 19 -17.93 6.09 13.25
CA ALA A 19 -18.50 4.96 12.55
C ALA A 19 -17.36 4.01 12.20
N VAL A 20 -17.16 2.97 12.98
CA VAL A 20 -16.37 1.81 12.58
C VAL A 20 -17.14 1.22 11.42
N ALA A 21 -16.59 1.31 10.21
CA ALA A 21 -17.16 0.64 9.05
C ALA A 21 -17.23 -0.85 9.39
N ASP A 22 -18.44 -1.36 9.57
CA ASP A 22 -18.70 -2.79 9.80
C ASP A 22 -18.34 -3.50 8.49
N THR A 23 -17.13 -4.08 8.45
CA THR A 23 -16.65 -4.85 7.30
C THR A 23 -17.40 -6.19 7.29
N ARG A 24 -18.53 -6.20 6.63
CA ARG A 24 -19.29 -7.45 6.43
C ARG A 24 -18.74 -8.19 5.22
N VAL A 25 -18.54 -9.47 5.41
CA VAL A 25 -18.30 -10.39 4.28
C VAL A 25 -19.58 -10.43 3.44
N ASP A 26 -19.41 -10.42 2.10
CA ASP A 26 -20.53 -10.53 1.19
C ASP A 26 -21.33 -11.82 1.49
N SER A 27 -22.61 -11.67 1.80
CA SER A 27 -23.48 -12.80 2.15
C SER A 27 -23.71 -13.78 1.00
N ALA A 28 -23.33 -13.41 -0.23
CA ALA A 28 -23.37 -14.32 -1.39
C ALA A 28 -22.16 -15.26 -1.45
N LEU A 29 -21.11 -14.99 -0.64
CA LEU A 29 -19.96 -15.89 -0.55
C LEU A 29 -20.31 -17.08 0.34
N PRO A 30 -20.09 -18.33 -0.12
CA PRO A 30 -20.29 -19.50 0.71
C PRO A 30 -19.27 -19.53 1.85
N ASP A 31 -19.68 -20.09 2.98
CA ASP A 31 -18.76 -20.33 4.10
C ASP A 31 -17.62 -21.25 3.66
N TYR A 32 -16.42 -20.97 4.17
CA TYR A 32 -15.26 -21.80 3.90
C TYR A 32 -15.38 -23.14 4.64
N VAL A 33 -15.31 -24.24 3.89
CA VAL A 33 -15.34 -25.59 4.44
C VAL A 33 -13.93 -26.16 4.46
N THR A 34 -13.45 -26.49 5.66
CA THR A 34 -12.13 -27.11 5.83
C THR A 34 -12.11 -28.54 5.29
N VAL A 35 -10.99 -28.95 4.70
CA VAL A 35 -10.75 -30.33 4.25
C VAL A 35 -9.71 -30.99 5.14
N SER A 36 -9.83 -32.33 5.33
CA SER A 36 -8.87 -33.09 6.14
C SER A 36 -7.57 -33.39 5.38
N GLY A 37 -6.49 -33.67 6.12
CA GLY A 37 -5.22 -34.13 5.54
C GLY A 37 -4.34 -33.05 4.96
N VAL A 38 -4.65 -31.76 5.17
CA VAL A 38 -3.82 -30.64 4.69
C VAL A 38 -2.65 -30.42 5.64
N SER A 39 -1.43 -30.57 5.09
CA SER A 39 -0.17 -30.36 5.81
C SER A 39 0.93 -29.97 4.85
N GLY A 40 2.03 -29.42 5.33
CA GLY A 40 3.21 -29.07 4.52
C GLY A 40 3.73 -27.66 4.81
N ASN A 41 4.50 -27.13 3.86
CA ASN A 41 5.11 -25.81 3.96
C ASN A 41 4.57 -24.88 2.90
N LEU A 42 4.21 -23.64 3.30
CA LEU A 42 3.90 -22.54 2.42
C LEU A 42 4.93 -21.44 2.63
N SER A 43 5.58 -21.02 1.56
CA SER A 43 6.50 -19.89 1.55
C SER A 43 5.92 -18.75 0.75
N SER A 44 5.94 -17.56 1.32
CA SER A 44 5.51 -16.31 0.71
C SER A 44 6.66 -15.31 0.73
N VAL A 45 7.14 -14.91 -0.44
CA VAL A 45 8.22 -13.94 -0.59
C VAL A 45 7.77 -12.82 -1.51
N GLY A 46 7.84 -11.56 -1.06
CA GLY A 46 7.44 -10.44 -1.92
C GLY A 46 7.18 -9.13 -1.19
N SER A 47 6.08 -8.49 -1.55
CA SER A 47 5.71 -7.14 -1.17
C SER A 47 5.62 -6.93 0.34
N ASP A 48 6.31 -5.90 0.82
CA ASP A 48 6.13 -5.36 2.17
C ASP A 48 4.82 -4.55 2.32
N THR A 49 4.26 -4.00 1.25
CA THR A 49 2.93 -3.39 1.26
C THR A 49 1.85 -4.39 1.69
N LEU A 50 1.97 -5.65 1.25
CA LEU A 50 1.03 -6.72 1.57
C LEU A 50 1.39 -7.52 2.83
N ALA A 51 2.48 -7.17 3.53
CA ALA A 51 2.99 -7.97 4.65
C ALA A 51 1.95 -8.23 5.75
N ASN A 52 1.25 -7.18 6.19
CA ASN A 52 0.22 -7.32 7.23
C ASN A 52 -0.95 -8.20 6.78
N LEU A 53 -1.42 -8.01 5.54
CA LEU A 53 -2.51 -8.82 4.98
C LEU A 53 -2.09 -10.30 4.88
N MET A 54 -0.89 -10.57 4.38
CA MET A 54 -0.35 -11.93 4.30
C MET A 54 -0.19 -12.57 5.67
N THR A 55 0.20 -11.81 6.68
CA THR A 55 0.31 -12.30 8.06
C THR A 55 -1.05 -12.70 8.61
N LEU A 56 -2.06 -11.85 8.49
CA LEU A 56 -3.43 -12.13 8.94
C LEU A 56 -4.01 -13.36 8.23
N TRP A 57 -3.84 -13.47 6.92
CA TRP A 57 -4.26 -14.65 6.17
C TRP A 57 -3.52 -15.92 6.58
N GLY A 58 -2.21 -15.80 6.83
CA GLY A 58 -1.40 -16.91 7.31
C GLY A 58 -1.88 -17.43 8.67
N GLU A 59 -2.20 -16.53 9.60
CA GLU A 59 -2.73 -16.87 10.91
C GLU A 59 -4.11 -17.54 10.82
N ASP A 60 -5.01 -17.00 9.99
CA ASP A 60 -6.35 -17.59 9.77
C ASP A 60 -6.25 -18.95 9.10
N PHE A 61 -5.39 -19.08 8.08
CA PHE A 61 -5.18 -20.33 7.40
C PHE A 61 -4.61 -21.40 8.34
N LYS A 62 -3.68 -21.00 9.20
CA LYS A 62 -3.09 -21.92 10.21
C LYS A 62 -4.10 -22.34 11.27
N ARG A 63 -5.09 -21.50 11.61
CA ARG A 63 -6.20 -21.91 12.49
C ARG A 63 -7.03 -23.04 11.89
N ASN A 64 -7.27 -23.00 10.59
CA ASN A 64 -7.99 -24.04 9.85
C ASN A 64 -7.12 -25.28 9.62
N TYR A 65 -5.80 -25.09 9.44
CA TYR A 65 -4.82 -26.13 9.09
C TYR A 65 -3.57 -26.07 9.97
N PRO A 66 -3.63 -26.58 11.24
CA PRO A 66 -2.53 -26.45 12.20
C PRO A 66 -1.21 -27.11 11.75
N ASN A 67 -1.29 -28.11 10.85
CA ASN A 67 -0.14 -28.86 10.36
C ASN A 67 0.55 -28.18 9.15
N ILE A 68 0.13 -26.98 8.74
CA ILE A 68 0.80 -26.17 7.76
C ILE A 68 1.85 -25.28 8.44
N ASN A 69 3.07 -25.30 7.94
CA ASN A 69 4.12 -24.35 8.30
C ASN A 69 4.15 -23.20 7.29
N ILE A 70 3.90 -21.96 7.75
CA ILE A 70 3.83 -20.79 6.89
C ILE A 70 5.01 -19.89 7.19
N GLN A 71 5.76 -19.51 6.13
CA GLN A 71 6.87 -18.58 6.19
C GLN A 71 6.56 -17.38 5.31
N ILE A 72 6.63 -16.16 5.87
CA ILE A 72 6.35 -14.91 5.18
C ILE A 72 7.59 -14.03 5.23
N GLN A 73 8.10 -13.66 4.07
CA GLN A 73 9.23 -12.75 3.91
C GLN A 73 8.80 -11.51 3.10
N ALA A 74 8.73 -10.38 3.77
CA ALA A 74 8.42 -9.09 3.17
C ALA A 74 9.72 -8.39 2.75
N ALA A 75 10.14 -8.57 1.49
CA ALA A 75 11.42 -8.09 0.97
C ALA A 75 11.27 -7.18 -0.28
N GLY A 76 10.04 -6.77 -0.56
CA GLY A 76 9.66 -5.96 -1.73
C GLY A 76 9.18 -6.80 -2.91
N SER A 77 8.29 -6.21 -3.72
CA SER A 77 7.62 -6.92 -4.83
C SER A 77 8.58 -7.51 -5.86
N SER A 78 9.76 -6.92 -6.04
CA SER A 78 10.73 -7.40 -7.03
C SER A 78 11.44 -8.71 -6.62
N THR A 79 11.26 -9.16 -5.38
CA THR A 79 11.78 -10.46 -4.91
C THR A 79 10.83 -11.62 -5.21
N ALA A 80 9.55 -11.33 -5.45
CA ALA A 80 8.54 -12.36 -5.70
C ALA A 80 8.78 -13.14 -7.02
N PRO A 81 8.97 -12.49 -8.19
CA PRO A 81 9.17 -13.22 -9.45
C PRO A 81 10.34 -14.19 -9.43
N PRO A 82 11.56 -13.81 -9.00
CA PRO A 82 12.65 -14.77 -8.92
C PRO A 82 12.38 -15.89 -7.91
N ALA A 83 11.80 -15.60 -6.73
CA ALA A 83 11.50 -16.62 -5.74
C ALA A 83 10.48 -17.66 -6.25
N LEU A 84 9.46 -17.22 -6.99
CA LEU A 84 8.50 -18.10 -7.66
C LEU A 84 9.18 -18.92 -8.75
N THR A 85 10.00 -18.28 -9.58
CA THR A 85 10.73 -18.95 -10.68
C THR A 85 11.74 -19.94 -10.15
N GLU A 86 12.46 -19.64 -9.07
CA GLU A 86 13.41 -20.55 -8.42
C GLU A 86 12.70 -21.70 -7.67
N GLY A 87 11.41 -21.57 -7.38
CA GLY A 87 10.64 -22.52 -6.58
C GLY A 87 10.90 -22.41 -5.07
N THR A 88 11.54 -21.33 -4.62
CA THR A 88 11.78 -21.05 -3.21
C THR A 88 10.57 -20.43 -2.51
N SER A 89 9.57 -19.97 -3.29
CA SER A 89 8.30 -19.49 -2.80
C SER A 89 7.12 -20.08 -3.58
N ASN A 90 6.01 -20.30 -2.89
CA ASN A 90 4.74 -20.77 -3.48
C ASN A 90 3.82 -19.60 -3.80
N ILE A 91 3.93 -18.50 -3.04
CA ILE A 91 3.11 -17.30 -3.13
C ILE A 91 4.03 -16.09 -3.28
N GLY A 92 3.73 -15.22 -4.25
CA GLY A 92 4.50 -14.02 -4.51
C GLY A 92 3.63 -12.77 -4.38
N PRO A 93 3.44 -12.20 -3.17
CA PRO A 93 2.69 -10.97 -3.01
C PRO A 93 3.38 -9.82 -3.75
N MET A 94 2.61 -9.03 -4.48
CA MET A 94 3.14 -7.90 -5.25
C MET A 94 2.19 -6.71 -5.19
N SER A 95 2.72 -5.49 -5.06
CA SER A 95 2.00 -4.23 -5.18
C SER A 95 2.11 -3.62 -6.58
N ARG A 96 2.53 -4.38 -7.56
CA ARG A 96 2.53 -4.11 -8.99
C ARG A 96 2.30 -5.40 -9.77
N LYS A 97 1.98 -5.28 -11.05
CA LYS A 97 2.00 -6.45 -11.95
C LYS A 97 3.43 -6.95 -12.17
N MET A 98 3.58 -8.22 -12.46
CA MET A 98 4.84 -8.76 -13.00
C MET A 98 5.19 -8.06 -14.32
N LYS A 99 6.46 -7.79 -14.53
CA LYS A 99 6.98 -7.26 -15.79
C LYS A 99 7.02 -8.38 -16.83
N ASP A 100 7.00 -8.03 -18.12
CA ASP A 100 6.99 -9.00 -19.21
C ASP A 100 8.17 -9.98 -19.13
N LYS A 101 9.38 -9.50 -18.83
CA LYS A 101 10.57 -10.34 -18.63
C LYS A 101 10.46 -11.28 -17.43
N GLU A 102 9.77 -10.88 -16.37
CA GLU A 102 9.54 -11.73 -15.19
C GLU A 102 8.54 -12.84 -15.52
N LEU A 103 7.49 -12.52 -16.29
CA LEU A 103 6.53 -13.50 -16.80
C LEU A 103 7.18 -14.48 -17.77
N GLU A 104 7.99 -14.00 -18.71
CA GLU A 104 8.71 -14.81 -19.68
C GLU A 104 9.68 -15.78 -19.00
N SER A 105 10.41 -15.33 -17.98
CA SER A 105 11.32 -16.18 -17.20
C SER A 105 10.59 -17.32 -16.50
N PHE A 106 9.43 -17.03 -15.90
CA PHE A 106 8.61 -18.05 -15.25
C PHE A 106 8.02 -19.03 -16.26
N GLU A 107 7.46 -18.53 -17.36
CA GLU A 107 6.85 -19.34 -18.42
C GLU A 107 7.89 -20.24 -19.10
N THR A 108 9.10 -19.73 -19.33
CA THR A 108 10.21 -20.54 -19.88
C THR A 108 10.56 -21.74 -18.99
N LYS A 109 10.53 -21.54 -17.66
CA LYS A 109 10.88 -22.61 -16.72
C LYS A 109 9.77 -23.63 -16.53
N PHE A 110 8.52 -23.20 -16.45
CA PHE A 110 7.40 -24.06 -16.07
C PHE A 110 6.48 -24.44 -17.23
N GLY A 111 6.59 -23.79 -18.38
CA GLY A 111 5.72 -24.02 -19.55
C GLY A 111 4.33 -23.40 -19.44
N TYR A 112 4.06 -22.61 -18.39
CA TYR A 112 2.81 -21.90 -18.17
C TYR A 112 3.04 -20.59 -17.43
N LYS A 113 2.09 -19.66 -17.51
CA LYS A 113 2.17 -18.37 -16.81
C LYS A 113 1.74 -18.49 -15.34
N PRO A 114 2.34 -17.69 -14.43
CA PRO A 114 1.88 -17.65 -13.05
C PRO A 114 0.45 -17.10 -12.98
N THR A 115 -0.35 -17.62 -12.07
CA THR A 115 -1.72 -17.12 -11.84
C THR A 115 -1.68 -15.86 -11.01
N ALA A 116 -2.24 -14.77 -11.54
CA ALA A 116 -2.40 -13.50 -10.82
C ALA A 116 -3.79 -13.42 -10.17
N VAL A 117 -3.83 -13.21 -8.86
CA VAL A 117 -5.05 -13.03 -8.07
C VAL A 117 -5.08 -11.62 -7.50
N PRO A 118 -5.95 -10.71 -8.00
CA PRO A 118 -6.16 -9.41 -7.38
C PRO A 118 -6.80 -9.57 -5.99
N VAL A 119 -6.21 -8.97 -4.97
CA VAL A 119 -6.63 -9.19 -3.57
C VAL A 119 -7.06 -7.92 -2.85
N ALA A 120 -6.57 -6.76 -3.27
CA ALA A 120 -6.90 -5.47 -2.68
C ALA A 120 -6.58 -4.33 -3.66
N ILE A 121 -7.19 -3.17 -3.41
CA ILE A 121 -6.84 -1.92 -4.08
C ILE A 121 -5.97 -1.13 -3.11
N ASP A 122 -4.77 -0.75 -3.57
CA ASP A 122 -3.84 0.11 -2.84
C ASP A 122 -3.88 1.52 -3.44
N ALA A 123 -3.74 2.54 -2.58
CA ALA A 123 -3.70 3.93 -3.00
C ALA A 123 -2.33 4.53 -2.65
N LEU A 124 -1.57 4.86 -3.69
CA LEU A 124 -0.32 5.60 -3.54
C LEU A 124 -0.61 7.08 -3.33
N ALA A 125 -0.10 7.65 -2.25
CA ALA A 125 -0.25 9.06 -1.92
C ALA A 125 1.10 9.73 -1.66
N VAL A 126 1.19 11.01 -2.04
CA VAL A 126 2.32 11.88 -1.69
C VAL A 126 2.01 12.59 -0.39
N PHE A 127 2.87 12.42 0.60
CA PHE A 127 2.74 13.05 1.91
C PHE A 127 3.74 14.20 2.06
N VAL A 128 3.33 15.25 2.77
CA VAL A 128 4.19 16.36 3.16
C VAL A 128 4.16 16.53 4.68
N HIS A 129 5.14 17.25 5.24
CA HIS A 129 5.12 17.56 6.67
C HIS A 129 3.85 18.32 7.05
N LYS A 130 3.29 18.04 8.23
CA LYS A 130 2.03 18.64 8.72
C LYS A 130 2.00 20.19 8.73
N ASP A 131 3.18 20.80 8.88
CA ASP A 131 3.33 22.27 8.90
C ASP A 131 3.57 22.85 7.50
N ASN A 132 3.58 22.03 6.45
CA ASN A 132 3.67 22.50 5.07
C ASN A 132 2.29 22.98 4.62
N PRO A 133 2.14 24.25 4.24
CA PRO A 133 0.81 24.83 3.93
C PRO A 133 0.30 24.49 2.52
N ILE A 134 0.99 23.61 1.75
CA ILE A 134 0.51 23.25 0.42
C ILE A 134 -0.83 22.53 0.49
N ALA A 135 -1.82 23.05 -0.24
CA ALA A 135 -3.16 22.45 -0.25
C ALA A 135 -3.29 21.22 -1.17
N GLY A 136 -2.42 21.12 -2.17
CA GLY A 136 -2.42 20.03 -3.14
C GLY A 136 -1.44 20.26 -4.28
N MET A 137 -1.25 19.24 -5.11
CA MET A 137 -0.41 19.28 -6.29
C MET A 137 -1.15 18.65 -7.48
N THR A 138 -0.97 19.20 -8.66
CA THR A 138 -1.38 18.54 -9.91
C THR A 138 -0.44 17.40 -10.26
N MET A 139 -0.89 16.47 -11.10
CA MET A 139 -0.02 15.38 -11.59
C MET A 139 1.22 15.92 -12.33
N ALA A 140 1.09 17.02 -13.10
CA ALA A 140 2.22 17.66 -13.72
C ALA A 140 3.24 18.22 -12.73
N GLN A 141 2.78 18.77 -11.60
CA GLN A 141 3.65 19.25 -10.52
C GLN A 141 4.34 18.08 -9.78
N VAL A 142 3.62 16.99 -9.52
CA VAL A 142 4.22 15.77 -8.93
C VAL A 142 5.30 15.22 -9.85
N ASP A 143 5.02 15.08 -11.15
CA ASP A 143 5.98 14.62 -12.15
C ASP A 143 7.19 15.55 -12.23
N ALA A 144 7.00 16.88 -12.18
CA ALA A 144 8.09 17.86 -12.18
C ALA A 144 9.00 17.80 -10.96
N VAL A 145 8.48 17.33 -9.81
CA VAL A 145 9.27 17.14 -8.59
C VAL A 145 10.03 15.81 -8.65
N PHE A 146 9.39 14.72 -9.03
CA PHE A 146 9.93 13.36 -8.87
C PHE A 146 10.58 12.78 -10.13
N SER A 147 10.28 13.31 -11.31
CA SER A 147 10.73 12.76 -12.61
C SER A 147 11.61 13.74 -13.38
N SER A 148 12.53 13.20 -14.17
CA SER A 148 13.33 13.97 -15.14
C SER A 148 12.71 13.97 -16.53
N THR A 149 11.64 13.20 -16.78
CA THR A 149 11.05 13.02 -18.11
C THR A 149 9.85 13.93 -18.36
N HIS A 150 9.24 14.47 -17.32
CA HIS A 150 8.10 15.41 -17.34
C HIS A 150 6.95 14.99 -18.28
N LYS A 151 6.62 13.71 -18.30
CA LYS A 151 5.58 13.15 -19.20
C LYS A 151 4.18 13.70 -18.94
N CYS A 152 3.95 14.26 -17.74
CA CYS A 152 2.68 14.90 -17.38
C CYS A 152 2.61 16.38 -17.80
N GLY A 153 3.58 16.87 -18.58
CA GLY A 153 3.49 18.17 -19.29
C GLY A 153 4.10 19.37 -18.58
N HIS A 154 4.87 19.19 -17.50
CA HIS A 154 5.63 20.29 -16.92
C HIS A 154 6.90 20.56 -17.73
N SER A 155 7.30 21.84 -17.84
CA SER A 155 8.41 22.25 -18.71
C SER A 155 9.80 21.98 -18.13
N ALA A 156 9.94 21.86 -16.80
CA ALA A 156 11.22 21.70 -16.11
C ALA A 156 11.03 21.10 -14.72
N ASN A 157 12.13 20.61 -14.11
CA ASN A 157 12.13 20.15 -12.73
C ASN A 157 11.78 21.28 -11.76
N VAL A 158 11.03 20.92 -10.73
CA VAL A 158 10.69 21.79 -9.62
C VAL A 158 11.44 21.32 -8.37
N ASN A 159 12.45 22.08 -7.96
CA ASN A 159 13.31 21.71 -6.83
C ASN A 159 13.02 22.53 -5.56
N THR A 160 12.19 23.56 -5.64
CA THR A 160 11.84 24.40 -4.50
C THR A 160 10.34 24.49 -4.31
N TRP A 161 9.90 24.74 -3.09
CA TRP A 161 8.47 24.97 -2.80
C TRP A 161 7.92 26.22 -3.50
N GLY A 162 8.79 27.21 -3.78
CA GLY A 162 8.42 28.38 -4.60
C GLY A 162 8.06 28.01 -6.04
N GLY A 163 8.69 26.99 -6.61
CA GLY A 163 8.35 26.45 -7.94
C GLY A 163 6.94 25.83 -7.98
N LEU A 164 6.39 25.45 -6.83
CA LEU A 164 5.00 25.00 -6.68
C LEU A 164 4.03 26.14 -6.33
N GLY A 165 4.47 27.42 -6.42
CA GLY A 165 3.64 28.61 -6.15
C GLY A 165 3.62 29.05 -4.68
N MET A 166 4.46 28.46 -3.81
CA MET A 166 4.51 28.86 -2.42
C MET A 166 5.32 30.16 -2.25
N THR A 167 4.91 30.97 -1.26
CA THR A 167 5.47 32.31 -1.00
C THR A 167 6.09 32.40 0.40
N GLY A 168 6.59 33.60 0.75
CA GLY A 168 7.17 33.86 2.07
C GLY A 168 8.37 32.98 2.36
N VAL A 169 8.45 32.45 3.57
CA VAL A 169 9.55 31.60 4.05
C VAL A 169 9.72 30.27 3.30
N TRP A 170 8.68 29.85 2.57
CA TRP A 170 8.69 28.63 1.79
C TRP A 170 9.24 28.83 0.37
N LYS A 171 9.25 30.05 -0.15
CA LYS A 171 9.60 30.33 -1.56
C LYS A 171 10.97 29.78 -1.98
N SER A 172 11.97 29.92 -1.14
CA SER A 172 13.36 29.51 -1.42
C SER A 172 13.75 28.17 -0.77
N ARG A 173 12.83 27.49 -0.08
CA ARG A 173 13.14 26.20 0.53
C ARG A 173 13.16 25.10 -0.52
N ASP A 174 14.21 24.29 -0.48
CA ASP A 174 14.34 23.11 -1.33
C ASP A 174 13.33 22.03 -0.93
N ILE A 175 12.88 21.28 -1.92
CA ILE A 175 12.07 20.09 -1.75
C ILE A 175 12.99 18.91 -1.51
N GLN A 176 12.90 18.32 -0.32
CA GLN A 176 13.59 17.07 0.00
C GLN A 176 12.64 15.91 -0.35
N MET A 177 13.03 15.10 -1.33
CA MET A 177 12.25 13.96 -1.77
C MET A 177 12.64 12.70 -1.01
N PHE A 178 11.62 11.98 -0.55
CA PHE A 178 11.77 10.65 0.05
C PHE A 178 10.91 9.66 -0.73
N GLY A 179 11.46 8.53 -1.08
CA GLY A 179 10.77 7.51 -1.84
C GLY A 179 11.21 6.11 -1.45
N ARG A 180 10.59 5.14 -2.07
CA ARG A 180 10.94 3.73 -1.92
C ARG A 180 12.14 3.40 -2.82
N ASN A 181 12.87 2.35 -2.49
CA ASN A 181 13.96 1.83 -3.31
C ASN A 181 13.44 0.97 -4.49
N SER A 182 14.34 0.60 -5.40
CA SER A 182 14.02 -0.15 -6.63
C SER A 182 13.45 -1.57 -6.42
N VAL A 183 13.58 -2.14 -5.22
CA VAL A 183 12.98 -3.44 -4.87
C VAL A 183 11.49 -3.32 -4.60
N SER A 184 11.03 -2.13 -4.20
CA SER A 184 9.63 -1.83 -3.91
C SER A 184 8.75 -1.90 -5.16
N GLY A 185 7.60 -2.54 -5.03
CA GLY A 185 6.56 -2.49 -6.05
C GLY A 185 5.98 -1.09 -6.22
N THR A 186 5.82 -0.35 -5.12
CA THR A 186 5.39 1.05 -5.11
C THR A 186 6.33 1.94 -5.92
N TYR A 187 7.66 1.77 -5.77
CA TYR A 187 8.64 2.47 -6.61
C TYR A 187 8.47 2.14 -8.10
N GLY A 188 8.23 0.88 -8.42
CA GLY A 188 8.05 0.46 -9.82
C GLY A 188 6.69 0.86 -10.41
N TYR A 189 5.70 1.17 -9.56
CA TYR A 189 4.40 1.67 -9.98
C TYR A 189 4.43 3.19 -10.19
N PHE A 190 5.06 3.94 -9.29
CA PHE A 190 5.21 5.40 -9.33
C PHE A 190 6.09 5.87 -10.50
#